data_5de0bbfa9cd70d10927e4c10cae95dea
#
_entry.id   5de0bbfa9cd70d10927e4c10cae95dea
#
_cell.length_a   1.000
_cell.length_b   1.000
_cell.length_c   1.000
_cell.angle_alpha   90.00
_cell.angle_beta   90.00
_cell.angle_gamma   90.00
#
_symmetry.space_group_name_H-M   'P 1'
#
loop_
_entity.id
_entity.type
_entity.pdbx_description
1 polymer ?
#
loop_
_entity_poly.entity_id
_entity_poly.type
_entity_poly.pdbx_seq_one_letter_code
_entity_poly.pdbx_strand_id
1 'polypeptide(L)'
;MFDELEKINAKPKPFEFYTAAELWTDEHTSAQMLQFHLNESLDLSSRNHAFINRSVEWIISRFNIGPDKSVADFGCGPGLYTTRLAKTGADVTGIDFSPRSIEYAKTTAAEQNLHITYINQNYLEFETDKRFDLIIMIFCDFCALSPQQRTLLLNKYRTFLKPGGVLLMDVHSLNIFNEKEESATYELNQLNGFWSADKYYGFVNSFKGTSKNSNSTMPMPRFYPVTVVPGFCFPHF
;
A
#
# COMPACT_ATOMS: atom_id res chain seq x y z
N MET A 1 -31.00 4.47 13.04
CA MET A 1 -29.87 5.07 13.75
C MET A 1 -29.17 4.09 14.69
N PHE A 2 -29.86 3.49 15.69
CA PHE A 2 -29.20 2.52 16.61
C PHE A 2 -28.65 1.31 15.88
N ASP A 3 -29.43 0.65 15.04
CA ASP A 3 -29.02 -0.51 14.25
C ASP A 3 -27.85 -0.20 13.27
N GLU A 4 -27.74 1.04 12.82
CA GLU A 4 -26.64 1.49 11.97
C GLU A 4 -25.35 1.68 12.77
N LEU A 5 -25.45 2.25 13.97
CA LEU A 5 -24.31 2.36 14.88
C LEU A 5 -23.83 0.98 15.34
N GLU A 6 -24.73 0.02 15.58
CA GLU A 6 -24.35 -1.35 15.87
C GLU A 6 -23.57 -2.00 14.71
N LYS A 7 -24.04 -1.79 13.46
CA LYS A 7 -23.30 -2.28 12.27
C LYS A 7 -21.92 -1.66 12.14
N ILE A 8 -21.79 -0.35 12.39
CA ILE A 8 -20.51 0.36 12.37
C ILE A 8 -19.55 -0.21 13.43
N ASN A 9 -20.06 -0.57 14.61
CA ASN A 9 -19.26 -1.11 15.70
C ASN A 9 -19.08 -2.64 15.65
N ALA A 10 -19.74 -3.32 14.71
CA ALA A 10 -19.63 -4.76 14.59
C ALA A 10 -18.20 -5.18 14.18
N LYS A 11 -17.63 -6.15 14.89
CA LYS A 11 -16.32 -6.71 14.54
C LYS A 11 -16.44 -7.59 13.30
N PRO A 12 -15.84 -7.24 12.16
CA PRO A 12 -15.93 -8.03 10.94
C PRO A 12 -15.12 -9.33 11.07
N LYS A 13 -15.44 -10.29 10.22
CA LYS A 13 -14.59 -11.48 10.07
C LYS A 13 -13.25 -11.10 9.46
N PRO A 14 -12.22 -11.90 9.73
CA PRO A 14 -10.91 -11.68 9.13
C PRO A 14 -10.96 -11.67 7.59
N PHE A 15 -10.46 -10.58 6.97
CA PHE A 15 -10.42 -10.38 5.52
C PHE A 15 -11.81 -10.44 4.84
N GLU A 16 -12.88 -10.13 5.57
CA GLU A 16 -14.23 -10.09 5.06
C GLU A 16 -14.40 -9.02 3.97
N PHE A 17 -13.71 -7.90 4.14
CA PHE A 17 -13.72 -6.80 3.20
C PHE A 17 -12.31 -6.58 2.62
N TYR A 18 -12.26 -6.28 1.33
CA TYR A 18 -11.06 -5.80 0.64
C TYR A 18 -11.40 -4.44 0.03
N THR A 19 -10.97 -3.39 0.68
CA THR A 19 -11.47 -2.02 0.47
C THR A 19 -10.48 -1.14 -0.31
N ALA A 20 -9.44 -1.75 -0.84
CA ALA A 20 -8.42 -0.99 -1.54
C ALA A 20 -8.98 -0.23 -2.75
N ALA A 21 -9.99 -0.79 -3.46
CA ALA A 21 -10.54 -0.14 -4.64
C ALA A 21 -11.12 1.24 -4.32
N GLU A 22 -12.00 1.35 -3.33
CA GLU A 22 -12.66 2.60 -2.95
C GLU A 22 -11.64 3.67 -2.54
N LEU A 23 -10.63 3.30 -1.76
CA LEU A 23 -9.61 4.22 -1.28
C LEU A 23 -8.74 4.80 -2.41
N TRP A 24 -8.38 3.97 -3.39
CA TRP A 24 -7.38 4.32 -4.39
C TRP A 24 -7.96 4.74 -5.74
N THR A 25 -9.25 4.43 -6.01
CA THR A 25 -9.89 4.71 -7.30
C THR A 25 -11.02 5.73 -7.23
N ASP A 26 -11.60 5.99 -6.04
CA ASP A 26 -12.53 7.10 -5.88
C ASP A 26 -11.86 8.44 -6.16
N GLU A 27 -12.57 9.36 -6.83
CA GLU A 27 -11.99 10.61 -7.31
C GLU A 27 -11.50 11.51 -6.16
N HIS A 28 -12.30 11.64 -5.11
CA HIS A 28 -11.97 12.50 -3.97
C HIS A 28 -10.86 11.89 -3.11
N THR A 29 -11.04 10.66 -2.63
CA THR A 29 -10.09 10.01 -1.72
C THR A 29 -8.75 9.73 -2.39
N SER A 30 -8.72 9.33 -3.67
CA SER A 30 -7.46 9.13 -4.39
C SER A 30 -6.66 10.43 -4.55
N ALA A 31 -7.32 11.59 -4.67
CA ALA A 31 -6.66 12.88 -4.70
C ALA A 31 -6.01 13.22 -3.34
N GLN A 32 -6.72 12.97 -2.24
CA GLN A 32 -6.19 13.14 -0.88
C GLN A 32 -5.01 12.19 -0.60
N MET A 33 -5.14 10.92 -1.03
CA MET A 33 -4.07 9.94 -0.89
C MET A 33 -2.80 10.35 -1.63
N LEU A 34 -2.93 10.88 -2.85
CA LEU A 34 -1.78 11.39 -3.59
C LEU A 34 -1.11 12.55 -2.85
N GLN A 35 -1.87 13.49 -2.27
CA GLN A 35 -1.32 14.57 -1.47
C GLN A 35 -0.55 14.05 -0.25
N PHE A 36 -1.04 13.01 0.42
CA PHE A 36 -0.31 12.38 1.54
C PHE A 36 0.98 11.71 1.08
N HIS A 37 1.00 11.05 -0.08
CA HIS A 37 2.23 10.50 -0.65
C HIS A 37 3.27 11.56 -0.95
N LEU A 38 2.84 12.72 -1.43
CA LEU A 38 3.71 13.82 -1.82
C LEU A 38 4.15 14.71 -0.65
N ASN A 39 3.54 14.54 0.52
CA ASN A 39 3.95 15.26 1.71
C ASN A 39 5.24 14.65 2.27
N GLU A 40 6.34 15.40 2.14
CA GLU A 40 7.69 14.94 2.46
C GLU A 40 7.91 14.58 3.93
N SER A 41 7.08 15.10 4.84
CA SER A 41 7.23 14.96 6.29
C SER A 41 6.31 13.93 6.94
N LEU A 42 5.31 13.42 6.22
CA LEU A 42 4.32 12.49 6.76
C LEU A 42 4.62 11.03 6.41
N ASP A 43 4.29 10.13 7.34
CA ASP A 43 4.36 8.68 7.17
C ASP A 43 2.94 8.06 7.10
N LEU A 44 2.00 8.69 6.35
CA LEU A 44 0.59 8.25 6.29
C LEU A 44 0.32 7.24 5.17
N SER A 45 0.73 7.55 3.94
CA SER A 45 0.52 6.68 2.76
C SER A 45 1.82 6.20 2.13
N SER A 46 2.93 6.78 2.53
CA SER A 46 4.30 6.35 2.22
C SER A 46 5.23 6.77 3.36
N ARG A 47 6.46 6.29 3.35
CA ARG A 47 7.49 6.78 4.27
C ARG A 47 7.84 8.23 3.92
N ASN A 48 8.28 9.01 4.91
CA ASN A 48 8.80 10.36 4.66
C ASN A 48 10.01 10.34 3.70
N HIS A 49 10.20 11.41 2.95
CA HIS A 49 11.21 11.44 1.89
C HIS A 49 12.65 11.23 2.39
N ALA A 50 12.98 11.67 3.60
CA ALA A 50 14.30 11.43 4.18
C ALA A 50 14.55 9.93 4.42
N PHE A 51 13.53 9.20 4.88
CA PHE A 51 13.60 7.74 5.02
C PHE A 51 13.69 7.06 3.66
N ILE A 52 12.87 7.47 2.68
CA ILE A 52 12.89 6.93 1.31
C ILE A 52 14.30 7.09 0.71
N ASN A 53 14.89 8.27 0.81
CA ASN A 53 16.23 8.53 0.26
C ASN A 53 17.28 7.57 0.84
N ARG A 54 17.32 7.44 2.17
CA ARG A 54 18.24 6.49 2.84
C ARG A 54 17.95 5.03 2.45
N SER A 55 16.68 4.67 2.33
CA SER A 55 16.29 3.31 1.92
C SER A 55 16.74 3.00 0.50
N VAL A 56 16.56 3.95 -0.42
CA VAL A 56 17.00 3.80 -1.82
C VAL A 56 18.52 3.70 -1.92
N GLU A 57 19.28 4.54 -1.21
CA GLU A 57 20.73 4.46 -1.14
C GLU A 57 21.19 3.07 -0.64
N TRP A 58 20.56 2.57 0.41
CA TRP A 58 20.83 1.24 0.94
C TRP A 58 20.47 0.14 -0.08
N ILE A 59 19.31 0.23 -0.75
CA ILE A 59 18.88 -0.72 -1.79
C ILE A 59 19.90 -0.75 -2.94
N ILE A 60 20.29 0.42 -3.44
CA ILE A 60 21.26 0.55 -4.53
C ILE A 60 22.59 -0.13 -4.15
N SER A 61 23.11 0.19 -2.99
CA SER A 61 24.38 -0.36 -2.48
C SER A 61 24.27 -1.87 -2.21
N ARG A 62 23.17 -2.31 -1.54
CA ARG A 62 23.02 -3.70 -1.08
C ARG A 62 22.82 -4.68 -2.22
N PHE A 63 22.11 -4.27 -3.28
CA PHE A 63 21.76 -5.12 -4.42
C PHE A 63 22.50 -4.74 -5.70
N ASN A 64 23.43 -3.82 -5.61
CA ASN A 64 24.23 -3.34 -6.74
C ASN A 64 23.35 -2.90 -7.92
N ILE A 65 22.37 -2.02 -7.65
CA ILE A 65 21.41 -1.55 -8.65
C ILE A 65 22.08 -0.56 -9.60
N GLY A 66 21.99 -0.83 -10.90
CA GLY A 66 22.60 -0.06 -11.98
C GLY A 66 22.04 -0.46 -13.34
N PRO A 67 22.68 -0.03 -14.45
CA PRO A 67 22.15 -0.19 -15.82
C PRO A 67 21.85 -1.64 -16.24
N ASP A 68 22.57 -2.61 -15.66
CA ASP A 68 22.41 -4.03 -15.98
C ASP A 68 21.34 -4.73 -15.12
N LYS A 69 20.64 -3.97 -14.27
CA LYS A 69 19.65 -4.51 -13.33
C LYS A 69 18.23 -4.17 -13.75
N SER A 70 17.35 -5.12 -13.56
CA SER A 70 15.90 -4.94 -13.70
C SER A 70 15.23 -5.00 -12.34
N VAL A 71 14.40 -4.00 -12.05
CA VAL A 71 13.71 -3.84 -10.76
C VAL A 71 12.20 -3.74 -11.00
N ALA A 72 11.40 -4.43 -10.19
CA ALA A 72 9.95 -4.23 -10.15
C ALA A 72 9.52 -3.72 -8.78
N ASP A 73 8.64 -2.72 -8.77
CA ASP A 73 8.03 -2.14 -7.56
C ASP A 73 6.53 -2.42 -7.57
N PHE A 74 6.08 -3.26 -6.65
CA PHE A 74 4.70 -3.70 -6.51
C PHE A 74 3.99 -2.87 -5.44
N GLY A 75 3.01 -2.07 -5.87
CA GLY A 75 2.43 -0.99 -5.06
C GLY A 75 3.30 0.27 -5.16
N CYS A 76 3.74 0.62 -6.36
CA CYS A 76 4.70 1.72 -6.56
C CYS A 76 4.14 3.11 -6.24
N GLY A 77 2.82 3.25 -6.10
CA GLY A 77 2.15 4.52 -5.87
C GLY A 77 2.56 5.60 -6.89
N PRO A 78 2.83 6.83 -6.46
CA PRO A 78 3.25 7.92 -7.33
C PRO A 78 4.73 7.83 -7.79
N GLY A 79 5.38 6.68 -7.59
CA GLY A 79 6.71 6.42 -8.12
C GLY A 79 7.87 6.94 -7.27
N LEU A 80 7.69 7.09 -5.97
CA LEU A 80 8.71 7.66 -5.08
C LEU A 80 10.00 6.83 -5.02
N TYR A 81 9.89 5.50 -5.07
CA TYR A 81 11.04 4.60 -5.16
C TYR A 81 11.49 4.42 -6.61
N THR A 82 10.56 4.19 -7.53
CA THR A 82 10.88 3.89 -8.93
C THR A 82 11.67 4.99 -9.62
N THR A 83 11.32 6.27 -9.43
CA THR A 83 12.05 7.41 -9.99
C THR A 83 13.48 7.50 -9.46
N ARG A 84 13.69 7.22 -8.18
CA ARG A 84 15.02 7.24 -7.56
C ARG A 84 15.90 6.07 -8.04
N LEU A 85 15.31 4.88 -8.16
CA LEU A 85 16.01 3.70 -8.67
C LEU A 85 16.34 3.84 -10.15
N ALA A 86 15.46 4.40 -10.96
CA ALA A 86 15.72 4.63 -12.39
C ALA A 86 16.87 5.61 -12.67
N LYS A 87 17.16 6.53 -11.75
CA LYS A 87 18.33 7.44 -11.86
C LYS A 87 19.69 6.71 -11.88
N THR A 88 19.72 5.45 -11.45
CA THR A 88 20.93 4.61 -11.57
C THR A 88 21.11 4.03 -12.97
N GLY A 89 20.16 4.22 -13.88
CA GLY A 89 20.11 3.58 -15.19
C GLY A 89 19.47 2.20 -15.19
N ALA A 90 18.98 1.71 -14.05
CA ALA A 90 18.28 0.41 -13.96
C ALA A 90 16.98 0.40 -14.78
N ASP A 91 16.64 -0.76 -15.33
CA ASP A 91 15.36 -1.01 -16.01
C ASP A 91 14.25 -1.22 -14.97
N VAL A 92 13.46 -0.17 -14.73
CA VAL A 92 12.48 -0.14 -13.65
C VAL A 92 11.05 -0.31 -14.18
N THR A 93 10.29 -1.18 -13.51
CA THR A 93 8.85 -1.38 -13.74
C THR A 93 8.09 -1.10 -12.45
N GLY A 94 7.13 -0.18 -12.48
CA GLY A 94 6.22 0.10 -11.36
C GLY A 94 4.82 -0.41 -11.66
N ILE A 95 4.22 -1.12 -10.71
CA ILE A 95 2.86 -1.66 -10.80
C ILE A 95 2.05 -1.07 -9.65
N ASP A 96 0.95 -0.41 -9.99
CA ASP A 96 -0.02 0.09 -9.02
C ASP A 96 -1.41 0.14 -9.64
N PHE A 97 -2.44 -0.05 -8.84
CA PHE A 97 -3.79 -0.04 -9.39
C PHE A 97 -4.51 1.32 -9.24
N SER A 98 -3.90 2.30 -8.56
CA SER A 98 -4.37 3.68 -8.51
C SER A 98 -4.09 4.42 -9.83
N PRO A 99 -5.09 4.74 -10.64
CA PRO A 99 -4.88 5.45 -11.90
C PRO A 99 -4.23 6.82 -11.66
N ARG A 100 -4.63 7.53 -10.62
CA ARG A 100 -4.12 8.85 -10.26
C ARG A 100 -2.63 8.81 -9.89
N SER A 101 -2.22 7.83 -9.08
CA SER A 101 -0.83 7.65 -8.70
C SER A 101 0.04 7.30 -9.91
N ILE A 102 -0.42 6.41 -10.77
CA ILE A 102 0.30 6.02 -12.00
C ILE A 102 0.43 7.19 -12.97
N GLU A 103 -0.61 8.00 -13.14
CA GLU A 103 -0.55 9.19 -14.01
C GLU A 103 0.48 10.20 -13.49
N TYR A 104 0.47 10.46 -12.20
CA TYR A 104 1.48 11.30 -11.56
C TYR A 104 2.89 10.73 -11.75
N ALA A 105 3.07 9.43 -11.54
CA ALA A 105 4.36 8.76 -11.69
C ALA A 105 4.90 8.87 -13.13
N LYS A 106 4.04 8.68 -14.14
CA LYS A 106 4.39 8.84 -15.57
C LYS A 106 4.81 10.27 -15.89
N THR A 107 4.04 11.26 -15.43
CA THR A 107 4.33 12.68 -15.62
C THR A 107 5.68 13.04 -15.02
N THR A 108 5.90 12.67 -13.76
CA THR A 108 7.16 12.92 -13.04
C THR A 108 8.36 12.24 -13.72
N ALA A 109 8.19 11.02 -14.20
CA ALA A 109 9.26 10.32 -14.94
C ALA A 109 9.61 11.05 -16.26
N ALA A 110 8.60 11.49 -17.02
CA ALA A 110 8.79 12.23 -18.25
C ALA A 110 9.50 13.57 -18.02
N GLU A 111 9.09 14.34 -17.01
CA GLU A 111 9.73 15.61 -16.62
C GLU A 111 11.21 15.44 -16.24
N GLN A 112 11.55 14.30 -15.65
CA GLN A 112 12.92 13.97 -15.25
C GLN A 112 13.70 13.21 -16.34
N ASN A 113 13.13 13.01 -17.55
CA ASN A 113 13.72 12.23 -18.65
C ASN A 113 14.12 10.80 -18.21
N LEU A 114 13.30 10.17 -17.38
CA LEU A 114 13.49 8.79 -16.91
C LEU A 114 12.64 7.82 -17.72
N HIS A 115 13.22 6.69 -18.12
CA HIS A 115 12.52 5.61 -18.78
C HIS A 115 12.08 4.57 -17.76
N ILE A 116 10.79 4.62 -17.38
CA ILE A 116 10.18 3.71 -16.41
C ILE A 116 8.91 3.12 -17.02
N THR A 117 8.75 1.81 -16.93
CA THR A 117 7.51 1.15 -17.34
C THR A 117 6.50 1.20 -16.20
N TYR A 118 5.43 2.00 -16.33
CA TYR A 118 4.35 2.04 -15.35
C TYR A 118 3.12 1.30 -15.85
N ILE A 119 2.59 0.40 -15.02
CA ILE A 119 1.44 -0.46 -15.30
C ILE A 119 0.35 -0.16 -14.28
N ASN A 120 -0.81 0.30 -14.79
CA ASN A 120 -1.98 0.49 -13.94
C ASN A 120 -2.78 -0.81 -13.87
N GLN A 121 -2.51 -1.61 -12.86
CA GLN A 121 -3.15 -2.91 -12.66
C GLN A 121 -3.04 -3.36 -11.20
N ASN A 122 -4.00 -4.15 -10.73
CA ASN A 122 -3.88 -4.84 -9.47
C ASN A 122 -2.73 -5.85 -9.53
N TYR A 123 -1.75 -5.73 -8.66
CA TYR A 123 -0.56 -6.60 -8.65
C TYR A 123 -0.90 -8.07 -8.38
N LEU A 124 -2.05 -8.39 -7.77
CA LEU A 124 -2.54 -9.76 -7.60
C LEU A 124 -2.90 -10.40 -8.95
N GLU A 125 -3.29 -9.60 -9.94
CA GLU A 125 -3.69 -10.03 -11.28
C GLU A 125 -2.56 -9.87 -12.32
N PHE A 126 -1.51 -9.13 -11.97
CA PHE A 126 -0.39 -8.84 -12.86
C PHE A 126 0.34 -10.11 -13.28
N GLU A 127 0.58 -10.26 -14.60
CA GLU A 127 1.36 -11.34 -15.20
C GLU A 127 2.40 -10.76 -16.14
N THR A 128 3.56 -11.42 -16.23
CA THR A 128 4.65 -11.01 -17.11
C THR A 128 5.63 -12.14 -17.38
N ASP A 129 6.22 -12.14 -18.57
CA ASP A 129 7.38 -12.98 -18.91
C ASP A 129 8.71 -12.32 -18.53
N LYS A 130 8.69 -11.00 -18.19
CA LYS A 130 9.88 -10.29 -17.73
C LYS A 130 10.37 -10.88 -16.40
N ARG A 131 11.69 -10.94 -16.24
CA ARG A 131 12.34 -11.41 -15.01
C ARG A 131 13.15 -10.30 -14.40
N PHE A 132 13.11 -10.21 -13.08
CA PHE A 132 13.69 -9.12 -12.32
C PHE A 132 14.87 -9.59 -11.45
N ASP A 133 15.87 -8.74 -11.31
CA ASP A 133 16.95 -8.94 -10.34
C ASP A 133 16.49 -8.61 -8.92
N LEU A 134 15.60 -7.62 -8.80
CA LEU A 134 15.01 -7.20 -7.53
C LEU A 134 13.50 -6.95 -7.71
N ILE A 135 12.72 -7.49 -6.81
CA ILE A 135 11.32 -7.09 -6.59
C ILE A 135 11.23 -6.40 -5.25
N ILE A 136 10.62 -5.23 -5.21
CA ILE A 136 10.32 -4.52 -3.97
C ILE A 136 8.82 -4.41 -3.76
N MET A 137 8.39 -4.43 -2.48
CA MET A 137 7.03 -4.16 -2.04
C MET A 137 7.13 -3.45 -0.68
N ILE A 138 7.00 -2.14 -0.70
CA ILE A 138 7.32 -1.28 0.44
C ILE A 138 6.05 -0.62 1.00
N PHE A 139 6.10 -0.26 2.26
CA PHE A 139 5.03 0.32 3.07
C PHE A 139 4.01 -0.70 3.59
N CYS A 140 4.49 -1.91 3.89
CA CYS A 140 3.71 -2.98 4.54
C CYS A 140 2.48 -3.48 3.75
N ASP A 141 2.41 -3.25 2.44
CA ASP A 141 1.30 -3.71 1.58
C ASP A 141 1.03 -5.20 1.73
N PHE A 142 2.10 -6.01 1.86
CA PHE A 142 1.98 -7.44 2.09
C PHE A 142 1.15 -7.79 3.35
N CYS A 143 1.15 -6.92 4.36
CA CYS A 143 0.41 -7.14 5.59
C CYS A 143 -1.11 -6.99 5.42
N ALA A 144 -1.56 -6.20 4.45
CA ALA A 144 -2.98 -6.00 4.16
C ALA A 144 -3.64 -7.21 3.46
N LEU A 145 -2.84 -8.07 2.85
CA LEU A 145 -3.32 -9.22 2.08
C LEU A 145 -3.79 -10.38 2.95
N SER A 146 -4.81 -11.11 2.48
CA SER A 146 -5.22 -12.38 3.08
C SER A 146 -4.12 -13.45 2.93
N PRO A 147 -4.13 -14.53 3.74
CA PRO A 147 -3.15 -15.62 3.60
C PRO A 147 -3.12 -16.23 2.19
N GLN A 148 -4.28 -16.34 1.54
CA GLN A 148 -4.41 -16.86 0.17
C GLN A 148 -3.75 -15.91 -0.84
N GLN A 149 -4.03 -14.60 -0.73
CA GLN A 149 -3.42 -13.58 -1.59
C GLN A 149 -1.91 -13.52 -1.41
N ARG A 150 -1.41 -13.65 -0.17
CA ARG A 150 0.03 -13.73 0.10
C ARG A 150 0.69 -14.93 -0.56
N THR A 151 0.06 -16.10 -0.44
CA THR A 151 0.58 -17.31 -1.09
C THR A 151 0.61 -17.15 -2.61
N LEU A 152 -0.48 -16.62 -3.19
CA LEU A 152 -0.53 -16.31 -4.62
C LEU A 152 0.62 -15.38 -5.03
N LEU A 153 0.78 -14.28 -4.32
CA LEU A 153 1.76 -13.26 -4.66
C LEU A 153 3.20 -13.76 -4.50
N LEU A 154 3.51 -14.50 -3.45
CA LEU A 154 4.82 -15.14 -3.27
C LEU A 154 5.15 -16.13 -4.39
N ASN A 155 4.16 -16.90 -4.85
CA ASN A 155 4.34 -17.80 -6.00
C ASN A 155 4.63 -16.99 -7.28
N LYS A 156 3.90 -15.90 -7.54
CA LYS A 156 4.17 -14.99 -8.66
C LYS A 156 5.59 -14.40 -8.57
N TYR A 157 5.99 -13.86 -7.43
CA TYR A 157 7.34 -13.31 -7.23
C TYR A 157 8.43 -14.35 -7.52
N ARG A 158 8.24 -15.61 -7.09
CA ARG A 158 9.16 -16.68 -7.40
C ARG A 158 9.33 -16.89 -8.91
N THR A 159 8.24 -16.76 -9.68
CA THR A 159 8.30 -16.90 -11.14
C THR A 159 8.85 -15.67 -11.83
N PHE A 160 8.64 -14.48 -11.27
CA PHE A 160 9.11 -13.21 -11.84
C PHE A 160 10.58 -12.89 -11.52
N LEU A 161 11.17 -13.54 -10.54
CA LEU A 161 12.59 -13.36 -10.21
C LEU A 161 13.50 -14.14 -11.15
N LYS A 162 14.63 -13.53 -11.51
CA LYS A 162 15.75 -14.24 -12.16
C LYS A 162 16.36 -15.26 -11.18
N PRO A 163 17.10 -16.26 -11.66
CA PRO A 163 17.96 -17.07 -10.81
C PRO A 163 18.89 -16.15 -9.98
N GLY A 164 18.84 -16.26 -8.65
CA GLY A 164 19.59 -15.38 -7.74
C GLY A 164 18.97 -14.00 -7.51
N GLY A 165 17.80 -13.69 -8.11
CA GLY A 165 17.03 -12.48 -7.85
C GLY A 165 16.48 -12.44 -6.42
N VAL A 166 16.19 -11.25 -5.93
CA VAL A 166 15.83 -10.99 -4.53
C VAL A 166 14.45 -10.33 -4.44
N LEU A 167 13.67 -10.75 -3.43
CA LEU A 167 12.46 -10.06 -2.99
C LEU A 167 12.77 -9.27 -1.71
N LEU A 168 12.51 -7.96 -1.75
CA LEU A 168 12.61 -7.08 -0.60
C LEU A 168 11.21 -6.55 -0.24
N MET A 169 10.76 -6.79 0.97
CA MET A 169 9.52 -6.22 1.48
C MET A 169 9.69 -5.79 2.93
N ASP A 170 8.91 -4.80 3.35
CA ASP A 170 8.75 -4.49 4.76
C ASP A 170 7.41 -5.04 5.29
N VAL A 171 7.41 -5.38 6.57
CA VAL A 171 6.24 -5.93 7.26
C VAL A 171 6.16 -5.37 8.67
N HIS A 172 4.95 -5.31 9.22
CA HIS A 172 4.78 -4.94 10.62
C HIS A 172 5.42 -5.96 11.55
N SER A 173 6.13 -5.48 12.55
CA SER A 173 6.69 -6.32 13.61
C SER A 173 5.61 -6.79 14.59
N LEU A 174 5.89 -7.88 15.31
CA LEU A 174 5.04 -8.33 16.42
C LEU A 174 4.94 -7.30 17.56
N ASN A 175 5.97 -6.50 17.77
CA ASN A 175 5.95 -5.44 18.77
C ASN A 175 4.87 -4.41 18.49
N ILE A 176 4.75 -3.94 17.23
CA ILE A 176 3.67 -3.03 16.82
C ILE A 176 2.30 -3.65 17.09
N PHE A 177 2.13 -4.95 16.81
CA PHE A 177 0.86 -5.63 17.10
C PHE A 177 0.56 -5.69 18.61
N ASN A 178 1.57 -5.95 19.43
CA ASN A 178 1.39 -6.04 20.88
C ASN A 178 1.05 -4.68 21.52
N GLU A 179 1.64 -3.60 21.01
CA GLU A 179 1.43 -2.23 21.46
C GLU A 179 0.07 -1.64 21.04
N LYS A 180 -0.53 -2.14 19.95
CA LYS A 180 -1.85 -1.66 19.52
C LYS A 180 -2.93 -2.13 20.49
N GLU A 181 -3.85 -1.22 20.82
CA GLU A 181 -5.06 -1.51 21.59
C GLU A 181 -6.30 -1.50 20.71
N GLU A 182 -7.32 -2.25 21.10
CA GLU A 182 -8.63 -2.13 20.48
C GLU A 182 -9.23 -0.77 20.84
N SER A 183 -9.81 -0.08 19.88
CA SER A 183 -10.38 1.25 20.07
C SER A 183 -11.57 1.49 19.16
N ALA A 184 -12.46 2.36 19.60
CA ALA A 184 -13.55 2.90 18.79
C ALA A 184 -13.57 4.42 18.98
N THR A 185 -13.40 5.17 17.91
CA THR A 185 -13.37 6.62 17.93
C THR A 185 -14.23 7.18 16.80
N TYR A 186 -14.67 8.42 16.95
CA TYR A 186 -15.32 9.15 15.86
C TYR A 186 -14.85 10.61 15.85
N GLU A 187 -14.85 11.21 14.68
CA GLU A 187 -14.43 12.59 14.47
C GLU A 187 -15.24 13.25 13.37
N LEU A 188 -15.62 14.53 13.57
CA LEU A 188 -16.23 15.34 12.53
C LEU A 188 -15.18 15.74 11.49
N ASN A 189 -15.46 15.49 10.21
CA ASN A 189 -14.56 15.78 9.09
C ASN A 189 -13.15 15.21 9.30
N GLN A 190 -13.08 13.95 9.73
CA GLN A 190 -11.85 13.24 10.03
C GLN A 190 -10.79 13.44 8.94
N LEU A 191 -9.53 13.62 9.34
CA LEU A 191 -8.41 13.92 8.46
C LEU A 191 -8.67 15.12 7.53
N ASN A 192 -9.35 16.16 8.06
CA ASN A 192 -9.62 17.42 7.34
C ASN A 192 -10.36 17.24 6.00
N GLY A 193 -11.38 16.40 5.96
CA GLY A 193 -12.17 16.18 4.75
C GLY A 193 -11.59 15.14 3.80
N PHE A 194 -10.74 14.25 4.29
CA PHE A 194 -10.13 13.20 3.49
C PHE A 194 -11.14 12.29 2.78
N TRP A 195 -12.24 11.92 3.47
CA TRP A 195 -13.21 10.94 2.99
C TRP A 195 -14.31 11.54 2.13
N SER A 196 -14.59 12.82 2.27
CA SER A 196 -15.64 13.51 1.51
C SER A 196 -15.40 15.02 1.51
N ALA A 197 -15.81 15.69 0.43
CA ALA A 197 -15.89 17.15 0.35
C ALA A 197 -17.04 17.72 1.22
N ASP A 198 -18.08 16.91 1.47
CA ASP A 198 -19.19 17.27 2.34
C ASP A 198 -18.86 17.00 3.81
N LYS A 199 -19.68 17.55 4.72
CA LYS A 199 -19.54 17.29 6.15
C LYS A 199 -19.89 15.83 6.46
N TYR A 200 -19.04 15.16 7.25
CA TYR A 200 -19.23 13.77 7.66
C TYR A 200 -18.69 13.49 9.06
N TYR A 201 -19.12 12.40 9.65
CA TYR A 201 -18.46 11.79 10.79
C TYR A 201 -17.70 10.55 10.35
N GLY A 202 -16.40 10.51 10.62
CA GLY A 202 -15.56 9.31 10.46
C GLY A 202 -15.58 8.49 11.73
N PHE A 203 -15.87 7.18 11.62
CA PHE A 203 -15.79 6.21 12.73
C PHE A 203 -14.59 5.31 12.48
N VAL A 204 -13.70 5.20 13.46
CA VAL A 204 -12.52 4.33 13.38
C VAL A 204 -12.60 3.27 14.47
N ASN A 205 -12.75 2.03 14.06
CA ASN A 205 -12.77 0.89 14.96
C ASN A 205 -11.53 0.02 14.71
N SER A 206 -10.73 -0.17 15.72
CA SER A 206 -9.54 -1.03 15.69
C SER A 206 -9.79 -2.29 16.50
N PHE A 207 -9.64 -3.46 15.88
CA PHE A 207 -9.83 -4.75 16.53
C PHE A 207 -8.56 -5.60 16.45
N LYS A 208 -8.24 -6.31 17.53
CA LYS A 208 -7.22 -7.37 17.50
C LYS A 208 -7.84 -8.67 17.03
N GLY A 209 -7.27 -9.26 15.97
CA GLY A 209 -7.67 -10.57 15.47
C GLY A 209 -6.67 -11.64 15.88
N THR A 210 -7.12 -12.74 16.49
CA THR A 210 -6.34 -13.97 16.66
C THR A 210 -6.81 -15.00 15.65
N SER A 211 -5.93 -15.47 14.78
CA SER A 211 -6.23 -16.62 13.93
C SER A 211 -6.06 -17.89 14.74
N LYS A 212 -7.17 -18.59 15.04
CA LYS A 212 -7.12 -19.88 15.75
C LYS A 212 -6.74 -21.07 14.86
N ASN A 213 -6.55 -20.89 13.56
CA ASN A 213 -6.43 -21.97 12.57
C ASN A 213 -5.18 -21.94 11.68
N SER A 214 -4.05 -21.48 12.18
CA SER A 214 -2.80 -21.76 11.50
C SER A 214 -1.76 -22.18 12.52
N ASN A 215 -1.06 -23.27 12.27
CA ASN A 215 0.18 -23.64 12.98
C ASN A 215 1.31 -22.61 12.76
N SER A 216 0.99 -21.42 12.27
CA SER A 216 1.82 -20.24 12.23
C SER A 216 1.26 -19.22 13.23
N THR A 217 1.89 -19.12 14.35
CA THR A 217 1.69 -18.12 15.40
C THR A 217 2.16 -16.72 14.96
N MET A 218 1.74 -16.24 13.81
CA MET A 218 1.93 -14.83 13.48
C MET A 218 0.63 -14.08 13.73
N PRO A 219 0.50 -13.36 14.85
CA PRO A 219 -0.56 -12.39 15.02
C PRO A 219 -0.33 -11.28 14.00
N MET A 220 -1.31 -11.06 13.13
CA MET A 220 -1.23 -9.96 12.18
C MET A 220 -1.97 -8.75 12.72
N PRO A 221 -1.33 -7.58 12.77
CA PRO A 221 -2.05 -6.35 13.01
C PRO A 221 -3.04 -6.16 11.87
N ARG A 222 -4.31 -6.06 12.22
CA ARG A 222 -5.37 -5.75 11.28
C ARG A 222 -5.82 -4.34 11.60
N PHE A 223 -5.57 -3.45 10.68
CA PHE A 223 -6.27 -2.19 10.65
C PHE A 223 -7.63 -2.44 10.02
N TYR A 224 -8.69 -2.19 10.75
CA TYR A 224 -10.04 -2.18 10.24
C TYR A 224 -10.52 -0.74 10.06
N PRO A 225 -11.43 -0.57 9.15
CA PRO A 225 -11.53 0.67 8.39
C PRO A 225 -12.28 1.76 9.12
N VAL A 226 -12.09 2.94 8.59
CA VAL A 226 -12.92 4.09 8.85
C VAL A 226 -14.27 3.87 8.18
N THR A 227 -15.36 3.90 8.95
CA THR A 227 -16.68 4.04 8.39
C THR A 227 -17.00 5.52 8.31
N VAL A 228 -17.10 6.04 7.09
CA VAL A 228 -17.52 7.43 6.83
C VAL A 228 -19.03 7.46 6.73
N VAL A 229 -19.65 8.31 7.52
CA VAL A 229 -21.09 8.60 7.39
C VAL A 229 -21.24 10.05 6.93
N PRO A 230 -21.28 10.34 5.62
CA PRO A 230 -21.70 11.63 5.10
C PRO A 230 -23.22 11.58 5.05
N GLY A 231 -23.93 12.30 5.89
CA GLY A 231 -25.39 12.29 5.80
C GLY A 231 -26.00 10.94 5.40
N PHE A 232 -25.39 9.78 5.86
CA PHE A 232 -25.66 8.38 5.51
C PHE A 232 -25.13 7.84 4.16
N CYS A 233 -23.90 8.08 3.77
CA CYS A 233 -23.22 7.25 2.79
C CYS A 233 -22.07 6.45 3.44
N PHE A 234 -22.05 5.15 3.21
CA PHE A 234 -21.02 4.23 3.75
C PHE A 234 -20.06 3.80 2.65
N PRO A 235 -18.79 4.24 2.62
CA PRO A 235 -17.74 3.35 2.16
C PRO A 235 -17.29 2.49 3.34
N HIS A 236 -17.38 1.19 3.20
CA HIS A 236 -16.76 0.24 4.11
C HIS A 236 -15.31 0.06 3.73
N PHE A 237 -14.40 0.25 4.66
CA PHE A 237 -12.99 -0.07 4.49
C PHE A 237 -12.56 -1.27 5.31
#